data_29706ac1aa58c0c780e309456eb8eed9
#
_entry.id   29706ac1aa58c0c780e309456eb8eed9
#
_cell.length_a   1.000
_cell.length_b   1.000
_cell.length_c   1.000
_cell.angle_alpha   90.00
_cell.angle_beta   90.00
_cell.angle_gamma   90.00
#
_symmetry.space_group_name_H-M   'P 1'
#
loop_
_entity.id
_entity.type
_entity.pdbx_description
1 polymer ?
#
loop_
_entity_poly.entity_id
_entity_poly.type
_entity_poly.pdbx_seq_one_letter_code
_entity_poly.pdbx_strand_id
1 'polypeptide(L)'
;MTYNTWLVLHILGVVIFLGNITVTAVWKVLADRTRNPAVVGYAQRLVTVTDIAFTATGAALIAVSGQMMAGRFGGIGGAGWLTLGFALFIASGVIWITTLIPIQIMQARLARRFGRGGAIPDRYWRLATLWYALGAIAIALPLANIYLMVAKP
;
A
#
# COMPACT_ATOMS: atom_id res chain seq x y z
N MET A 1 19.83 -19.26 5.08
CA MET A 1 19.03 -18.59 6.14
C MET A 1 18.01 -19.57 6.68
N THR A 2 17.71 -19.54 7.99
CA THR A 2 16.73 -20.44 8.61
C THR A 2 15.29 -19.98 8.30
N TYR A 3 14.32 -20.86 8.48
CA TYR A 3 12.90 -20.51 8.37
C TYR A 3 12.52 -19.32 9.28
N ASN A 4 13.02 -19.33 10.51
CA ASN A 4 12.74 -18.25 11.47
C ASN A 4 13.29 -16.89 11.01
N THR A 5 14.44 -16.88 10.34
CA THR A 5 14.97 -15.64 9.76
C THR A 5 14.05 -15.08 8.68
N TRP A 6 13.53 -15.95 7.79
CA TRP A 6 12.59 -15.56 6.76
C TRP A 6 11.25 -15.09 7.35
N LEU A 7 10.79 -15.76 8.43
CA LEU A 7 9.56 -15.35 9.13
C LEU A 7 9.70 -13.95 9.75
N VAL A 8 10.84 -13.66 10.40
CA VAL A 8 11.10 -12.30 10.94
C VAL A 8 11.09 -11.26 9.82
N LEU A 9 11.76 -11.52 8.70
CA LEU A 9 11.76 -10.60 7.56
C LEU A 9 10.37 -10.42 6.96
N HIS A 10 9.57 -11.48 6.93
CA HIS A 10 8.17 -11.40 6.46
C HIS A 10 7.32 -10.52 7.37
N ILE A 11 7.40 -10.73 8.68
CA ILE A 11 6.67 -9.92 9.67
C ILE A 11 7.11 -8.46 9.59
N LEU A 12 8.41 -8.18 9.49
CA LEU A 12 8.92 -6.82 9.30
C LEU A 12 8.37 -6.19 8.00
N GLY A 13 8.33 -6.96 6.91
CA GLY A 13 7.72 -6.53 5.66
C GLY A 13 6.24 -6.15 5.84
N VAL A 14 5.47 -6.99 6.56
CA VAL A 14 4.04 -6.71 6.85
C VAL A 14 3.88 -5.45 7.69
N VAL A 15 4.68 -5.27 8.74
CA VAL A 15 4.65 -4.08 9.60
C VAL A 15 4.96 -2.81 8.81
N ILE A 16 6.02 -2.82 7.99
CA ILE A 16 6.42 -1.70 7.15
C ILE A 16 5.33 -1.39 6.12
N PHE A 17 4.84 -2.40 5.42
CA PHE A 17 3.84 -2.27 4.36
C PHE A 17 2.51 -1.74 4.89
N LEU A 18 1.88 -2.44 5.83
CA LEU A 18 0.57 -2.07 6.36
C LEU A 18 0.63 -0.81 7.23
N GLY A 19 1.70 -0.65 8.00
CA GLY A 19 1.93 0.54 8.81
C GLY A 19 1.97 1.78 7.94
N ASN A 20 2.77 1.77 6.86
CA ASN A 20 2.83 2.91 5.94
C ASN A 20 1.48 3.21 5.30
N ILE A 21 0.82 2.22 4.72
CA ILE A 21 -0.47 2.42 4.02
C ILE A 21 -1.51 3.04 4.97
N THR A 22 -1.61 2.52 6.20
CA THR A 22 -2.58 2.99 7.19
C THR A 22 -2.29 4.43 7.62
N VAL A 23 -1.06 4.71 8.03
CA VAL A 23 -0.67 6.05 8.50
C VAL A 23 -0.76 7.07 7.36
N THR A 24 -0.31 6.71 6.17
CA THR A 24 -0.37 7.56 4.98
C THR A 24 -1.81 7.94 4.62
N ALA A 25 -2.74 6.98 4.66
CA ALA A 25 -4.15 7.26 4.41
C ALA A 25 -4.73 8.24 5.43
N VAL A 26 -4.41 8.07 6.73
CA VAL A 26 -4.87 8.96 7.80
C VAL A 26 -4.36 10.37 7.60
N TRP A 27 -3.06 10.58 7.47
CA TRP A 27 -2.55 11.95 7.33
C TRP A 27 -3.00 12.64 6.05
N LYS A 28 -3.14 11.86 4.94
CA LYS A 28 -3.66 12.41 3.71
C LYS A 28 -5.11 12.90 3.85
N VAL A 29 -5.97 12.11 4.50
CA VAL A 29 -7.36 12.53 4.79
C VAL A 29 -7.36 13.79 5.65
N LEU A 30 -6.56 13.85 6.70
CA LEU A 30 -6.49 15.01 7.59
C LEU A 30 -5.99 16.25 6.85
N ALA A 31 -4.96 16.12 6.02
CA ALA A 31 -4.44 17.21 5.20
C ALA A 31 -5.48 17.71 4.19
N ASP A 32 -6.15 16.81 3.46
CA ASP A 32 -7.15 17.17 2.45
C ASP A 32 -8.37 17.89 3.08
N ARG A 33 -8.73 17.55 4.33
CA ARG A 33 -9.78 18.24 5.09
C ARG A 33 -9.44 19.70 5.39
N THR A 34 -8.17 20.06 5.50
CA THR A 34 -7.78 21.47 5.74
C THR A 34 -8.10 22.37 4.56
N ARG A 35 -8.22 21.83 3.35
CA ARG A 35 -8.34 22.56 2.08
C ARG A 35 -7.24 23.61 1.86
N ASN A 36 -6.20 23.59 2.68
CA ASN A 36 -5.06 24.49 2.55
C ASN A 36 -4.08 23.95 1.47
N PRO A 37 -3.83 24.71 0.38
CA PRO A 37 -3.00 24.24 -0.73
C PRO A 37 -1.59 23.81 -0.31
N ALA A 38 -0.97 24.50 0.63
CA ALA A 38 0.37 24.18 1.10
C ALA A 38 0.38 22.87 1.89
N VAL A 39 -0.60 22.67 2.80
CA VAL A 39 -0.73 21.44 3.61
C VAL A 39 -1.05 20.24 2.73
N VAL A 40 -2.02 20.39 1.84
CA VAL A 40 -2.41 19.33 0.88
C VAL A 40 -1.24 18.97 -0.05
N GLY A 41 -0.53 19.98 -0.56
CA GLY A 41 0.63 19.78 -1.43
C GLY A 41 1.78 19.05 -0.73
N TYR A 42 2.07 19.40 0.53
CA TYR A 42 3.08 18.76 1.34
C TYR A 42 2.71 17.29 1.63
N ALA A 43 1.47 17.04 2.10
CA ALA A 43 0.99 15.70 2.38
C ALA A 43 1.04 14.78 1.13
N GLN A 44 0.63 15.30 -0.04
CA GLN A 44 0.70 14.55 -1.28
C GLN A 44 2.14 14.17 -1.66
N ARG A 45 3.11 15.04 -1.38
CA ARG A 45 4.53 14.72 -1.58
C ARG A 45 4.99 13.60 -0.64
N LEU A 46 4.60 13.67 0.65
CA LEU A 46 4.92 12.63 1.63
C LEU A 46 4.33 11.27 1.21
N VAL A 47 3.07 11.23 0.78
CA VAL A 47 2.45 10.00 0.25
C VAL A 47 3.34 9.36 -0.81
N THR A 48 3.77 10.14 -1.80
CA THR A 48 4.60 9.61 -2.89
C THR A 48 5.95 9.08 -2.40
N VAL A 49 6.62 9.80 -1.51
CA VAL A 49 7.94 9.41 -0.98
C VAL A 49 7.84 8.15 -0.12
N THR A 50 6.85 8.11 0.77
CA THR A 50 6.71 6.99 1.70
C THR A 50 6.21 5.72 1.02
N ASP A 51 5.39 5.83 -0.03
CA ASP A 51 4.99 4.67 -0.81
C ASP A 51 6.18 4.02 -1.53
N ILE A 52 7.09 4.82 -2.07
CA ILE A 52 8.32 4.28 -2.68
C ILE A 52 9.22 3.68 -1.59
N ALA A 53 9.44 4.41 -0.49
CA ALA A 53 10.38 3.98 0.54
C ALA A 53 9.88 2.80 1.38
N PHE A 54 8.62 2.78 1.76
CA PHE A 54 8.07 1.80 2.71
C PHE A 54 7.11 0.80 2.08
N THR A 55 6.14 1.25 1.26
CA THR A 55 5.17 0.32 0.66
C THR A 55 5.87 -0.62 -0.32
N ALA A 56 6.70 -0.10 -1.23
CA ALA A 56 7.41 -0.96 -2.19
C ALA A 56 8.43 -1.87 -1.51
N THR A 57 9.20 -1.35 -0.53
CA THR A 57 10.17 -2.15 0.21
C THR A 57 9.49 -3.22 1.06
N GLY A 58 8.40 -2.88 1.77
CA GLY A 58 7.63 -3.84 2.54
C GLY A 58 7.02 -4.93 1.67
N ALA A 59 6.43 -4.56 0.53
CA ALA A 59 5.89 -5.51 -0.44
C ALA A 59 6.97 -6.47 -0.97
N ALA A 60 8.15 -5.95 -1.31
CA ALA A 60 9.29 -6.78 -1.74
C ALA A 60 9.74 -7.76 -0.65
N LEU A 61 9.85 -7.31 0.60
CA LEU A 61 10.17 -8.17 1.73
C LEU A 61 9.13 -9.28 1.93
N ILE A 62 7.83 -8.95 1.86
CA ILE A 62 6.74 -9.92 1.95
C ILE A 62 6.85 -10.97 0.84
N ALA A 63 7.03 -10.52 -0.41
CA ALA A 63 7.09 -11.41 -1.57
C ALA A 63 8.28 -12.37 -1.48
N VAL A 64 9.48 -11.84 -1.25
CA VAL A 64 10.71 -12.65 -1.21
C VAL A 64 10.69 -13.62 -0.02
N SER A 65 10.40 -13.14 1.18
CA SER A 65 10.39 -13.98 2.36
C SER A 65 9.24 -15.00 2.34
N GLY A 66 8.07 -14.62 1.85
CA GLY A 66 6.94 -15.52 1.66
C GLY A 66 7.27 -16.65 0.69
N GLN A 67 7.89 -16.34 -0.46
CA GLN A 67 8.35 -17.34 -1.43
C GLN A 67 9.37 -18.33 -0.81
N MET A 68 10.33 -17.81 -0.02
CA MET A 68 11.33 -18.64 0.63
C MET A 68 10.73 -19.58 1.69
N MET A 69 9.65 -19.17 2.34
CA MET A 69 8.95 -20.01 3.32
C MET A 69 7.96 -21.00 2.70
N ALA A 70 7.44 -20.70 1.52
CA ALA A 70 6.42 -21.52 0.84
C ALA A 70 6.87 -22.97 0.60
N GLY A 71 8.17 -23.19 0.40
CA GLY A 71 8.73 -24.53 0.20
C GLY A 71 8.40 -25.52 1.32
N ARG A 72 8.19 -25.02 2.55
CA ARG A 72 7.82 -25.84 3.72
C ARG A 72 6.39 -26.40 3.64
N PHE A 73 5.57 -25.84 2.77
CA PHE A 73 4.16 -26.19 2.57
C PHE A 73 3.93 -26.83 1.18
N GLY A 74 4.98 -27.28 0.50
CA GLY A 74 4.86 -27.82 -0.86
C GLY A 74 4.79 -26.76 -1.95
N GLY A 75 5.29 -25.54 -1.67
CA GLY A 75 5.19 -24.37 -2.56
C GLY A 75 3.92 -23.58 -2.35
N ILE A 76 3.72 -22.53 -3.16
CA ILE A 76 2.53 -21.65 -3.05
C ILE A 76 1.23 -22.44 -3.27
N GLY A 77 1.22 -23.45 -4.12
CA GLY A 77 0.06 -24.31 -4.37
C GLY A 77 -0.14 -25.46 -3.37
N GLY A 78 0.75 -25.63 -2.39
CA GLY A 78 0.73 -26.76 -1.46
C GLY A 78 -0.33 -26.68 -0.35
N ALA A 79 -0.91 -25.49 -0.12
CA ALA A 79 -1.98 -25.28 0.86
C ALA A 79 -2.95 -24.21 0.37
N GLY A 80 -4.27 -24.46 0.54
CA GLY A 80 -5.32 -23.56 0.04
C GLY A 80 -5.22 -22.13 0.59
N TRP A 81 -4.96 -21.98 1.90
CA TRP A 81 -4.79 -20.67 2.54
C TRP A 81 -3.59 -19.90 1.97
N LEU A 82 -2.51 -20.61 1.60
CA LEU A 82 -1.31 -19.98 1.05
C LEU A 82 -1.55 -19.52 -0.40
N THR A 83 -2.22 -20.36 -1.20
CA THR A 83 -2.63 -20.01 -2.58
C THR A 83 -3.54 -18.78 -2.59
N LEU A 84 -4.57 -18.77 -1.72
CA LEU A 84 -5.49 -17.65 -1.61
C LEU A 84 -4.78 -16.40 -1.12
N GLY A 85 -3.92 -16.52 -0.09
CA GLY A 85 -3.14 -15.41 0.42
C GLY A 85 -2.22 -14.79 -0.63
N PHE A 86 -1.57 -15.61 -1.44
CA PHE A 86 -0.76 -15.15 -2.57
C PHE A 86 -1.62 -14.43 -3.62
N ALA A 87 -2.80 -14.97 -3.95
CA ALA A 87 -3.73 -14.37 -4.90
C ALA A 87 -4.21 -12.98 -4.41
N LEU A 88 -4.57 -12.84 -3.12
CA LEU A 88 -4.97 -11.56 -2.52
C LEU A 88 -3.81 -10.55 -2.53
N PHE A 89 -2.59 -10.99 -2.26
CA PHE A 89 -1.40 -10.13 -2.32
C PHE A 89 -1.16 -9.61 -3.75
N ILE A 90 -1.23 -10.49 -4.74
CA ILE A 90 -1.08 -10.11 -6.16
C ILE A 90 -2.21 -9.18 -6.59
N ALA A 91 -3.47 -9.47 -6.24
CA ALA A 91 -4.61 -8.62 -6.57
C ALA A 91 -4.44 -7.19 -6.00
N SER A 92 -4.03 -7.07 -4.73
CA SER A 92 -3.71 -5.78 -4.10
C SER A 92 -2.58 -5.06 -4.84
N GLY A 93 -1.51 -5.76 -5.18
CA GLY A 93 -0.37 -5.22 -5.92
C GLY A 93 -0.75 -4.73 -7.32
N VAL A 94 -1.61 -5.47 -8.03
CA VAL A 94 -2.12 -5.07 -9.35
C VAL A 94 -2.93 -3.78 -9.24
N ILE A 95 -3.86 -3.67 -8.28
CA ILE A 95 -4.63 -2.44 -8.04
C ILE A 95 -3.68 -1.27 -7.72
N TRP A 96 -2.68 -1.50 -6.88
CA TRP A 96 -1.73 -0.47 -6.50
C TRP A 96 -0.92 0.04 -7.70
N ILE A 97 -0.33 -0.86 -8.49
CA ILE A 97 0.54 -0.51 -9.61
C ILE A 97 -0.24 0.11 -10.77
N THR A 98 -1.39 -0.48 -11.12
CA THR A 98 -2.12 -0.08 -12.34
C THR A 98 -3.06 1.09 -12.13
N THR A 99 -3.51 1.34 -10.90
CA THR A 99 -4.50 2.39 -10.59
C THR A 99 -4.01 3.41 -9.58
N LEU A 100 -3.58 2.97 -8.39
CA LEU A 100 -3.23 3.92 -7.32
C LEU A 100 -1.98 4.73 -7.64
N ILE A 101 -0.92 4.11 -8.16
CA ILE A 101 0.30 4.84 -8.57
C ILE A 101 0.02 5.87 -9.67
N PRO A 102 -0.66 5.56 -10.79
CA PRO A 102 -1.00 6.56 -11.80
C PRO A 102 -1.83 7.73 -11.25
N ILE A 103 -2.85 7.46 -10.42
CA ILE A 103 -3.63 8.50 -9.78
C ILE A 103 -2.75 9.39 -8.90
N GLN A 104 -1.89 8.77 -8.10
CA GLN A 104 -0.98 9.44 -7.17
C GLN A 104 0.04 10.33 -7.92
N ILE A 105 0.56 9.88 -9.06
CA ILE A 105 1.44 10.69 -9.92
C ILE A 105 0.69 11.91 -10.46
N MET A 106 -0.56 11.74 -10.90
CA MET A 106 -1.38 12.87 -11.37
C MET A 106 -1.67 13.86 -10.24
N GLN A 107 -2.04 13.38 -9.04
CA GLN A 107 -2.23 14.22 -7.86
C GLN A 107 -0.95 14.97 -7.48
N ALA A 108 0.21 14.30 -7.50
CA ALA A 108 1.50 14.92 -7.18
C ALA A 108 1.89 15.99 -8.20
N ARG A 109 1.55 15.83 -9.49
CA ARG A 109 1.76 16.85 -10.52
C ARG A 109 0.89 18.09 -10.28
N LEU A 110 -0.37 17.90 -9.92
CA LEU A 110 -1.27 19.00 -9.57
C LEU A 110 -0.81 19.71 -8.29
N ALA A 111 -0.45 18.93 -7.27
CA ALA A 111 0.01 19.45 -5.97
C ALA A 111 1.25 20.32 -6.09
N ARG A 112 2.19 20.00 -6.99
CA ARG A 112 3.36 20.85 -7.27
C ARG A 112 3.00 22.23 -7.82
N ARG A 113 1.86 22.34 -8.51
CA ARG A 113 1.39 23.61 -9.10
C ARG A 113 0.72 24.48 -8.04
N PHE A 114 -0.28 23.94 -7.33
CA PHE A 114 -1.04 24.72 -6.36
C PHE A 114 -0.35 24.87 -4.99
N GLY A 115 0.54 23.95 -4.62
CA GLY A 115 1.26 24.01 -3.32
C GLY A 115 2.21 25.20 -3.17
N ARG A 116 2.47 25.95 -4.25
CA ARG A 116 3.25 27.19 -4.25
C ARG A 116 2.41 28.46 -4.13
N GLY A 117 1.14 28.32 -3.87
CA GLY A 117 0.16 29.41 -3.79
C GLY A 117 -0.79 29.42 -5.00
N GLY A 118 -1.94 28.81 -4.85
CA GLY A 118 -2.99 28.76 -5.87
C GLY A 118 -4.17 27.93 -5.36
N ALA A 119 -5.32 28.04 -6.01
CA ALA A 119 -6.48 27.25 -5.68
C ALA A 119 -6.28 25.77 -6.04
N ILE A 120 -6.75 24.87 -5.19
CA ILE A 120 -6.75 23.44 -5.47
C ILE A 120 -7.82 23.15 -6.53
N PRO A 121 -7.46 22.63 -7.72
CA PRO A 121 -8.42 22.40 -8.77
C PRO A 121 -9.36 21.21 -8.47
N ASP A 122 -10.60 21.25 -8.96
CA ASP A 122 -11.60 20.19 -8.78
C ASP A 122 -11.12 18.83 -9.28
N ARG A 123 -10.25 18.82 -10.30
CA ARG A 123 -9.62 17.59 -10.78
C ARG A 123 -8.83 16.87 -9.68
N TYR A 124 -8.18 17.61 -8.77
CA TYR A 124 -7.46 17.01 -7.65
C TYR A 124 -8.43 16.27 -6.73
N TRP A 125 -9.56 16.88 -6.39
CA TRP A 125 -10.56 16.29 -5.49
C TRP A 125 -11.21 15.04 -6.09
N ARG A 126 -11.52 15.04 -7.39
CA ARG A 126 -12.00 13.82 -8.07
C ARG A 126 -11.00 12.68 -8.02
N LEU A 127 -9.71 12.98 -8.26
CA LEU A 127 -8.64 11.98 -8.14
C LEU A 127 -8.46 11.52 -6.68
N ALA A 128 -8.61 12.41 -5.71
CA ALA A 128 -8.54 12.07 -4.29
C ALA A 128 -9.66 11.10 -3.88
N THR A 129 -10.90 11.36 -4.28
CA THR A 129 -12.04 10.47 -4.02
C THR A 129 -11.80 9.08 -4.62
N LEU A 130 -11.34 9.01 -5.87
CA LEU A 130 -11.04 7.75 -6.53
C LEU A 130 -9.89 7.00 -5.83
N TRP A 131 -8.83 7.72 -5.43
CA TRP A 131 -7.72 7.17 -4.68
C TRP A 131 -8.16 6.59 -3.33
N TYR A 132 -9.05 7.28 -2.60
CA TYR A 132 -9.60 6.78 -1.32
C TYR A 132 -10.44 5.52 -1.52
N ALA A 133 -11.33 5.50 -2.52
CA ALA A 133 -12.21 4.36 -2.77
C ALA A 133 -11.40 3.11 -3.16
N LEU A 134 -10.48 3.24 -4.11
CA LEU A 134 -9.63 2.13 -4.55
C LEU A 134 -8.59 1.73 -3.48
N GLY A 135 -8.09 2.69 -2.73
CA GLY A 135 -7.20 2.45 -1.60
C GLY A 135 -7.87 1.65 -0.48
N ALA A 136 -9.14 1.92 -0.18
CA ALA A 136 -9.90 1.13 0.79
C ALA A 136 -10.04 -0.33 0.36
N ILE A 137 -10.27 -0.59 -0.93
CA ILE A 137 -10.30 -1.95 -1.48
C ILE A 137 -8.91 -2.58 -1.40
N ALA A 138 -7.87 -1.86 -1.84
CA ALA A 138 -6.51 -2.37 -1.87
C ALA A 138 -5.96 -2.72 -0.47
N ILE A 139 -6.34 -2.00 0.59
CA ILE A 139 -5.92 -2.30 1.97
C ILE A 139 -6.75 -3.45 2.59
N ALA A 140 -8.00 -3.63 2.18
CA ALA A 140 -8.84 -4.71 2.70
C ALA A 140 -8.26 -6.10 2.34
N LEU A 141 -7.64 -6.23 1.16
CA LEU A 141 -7.06 -7.51 0.70
C LEU A 141 -5.89 -7.98 1.58
N PRO A 142 -4.85 -7.18 1.88
CA PRO A 142 -3.78 -7.60 2.78
C PRO A 142 -4.25 -7.75 4.24
N LEU A 143 -5.29 -7.03 4.68
CA LEU A 143 -5.87 -7.27 6.00
C LEU A 143 -6.54 -8.65 6.07
N ALA A 144 -7.33 -9.03 5.06
CA ALA A 144 -7.87 -10.39 4.96
C ALA A 144 -6.76 -11.44 4.89
N ASN A 145 -5.64 -11.12 4.23
CA ASN A 145 -4.48 -11.99 4.14
C ASN A 145 -3.82 -12.26 5.50
N ILE A 146 -3.79 -11.29 6.42
CA ILE A 146 -3.31 -11.54 7.80
C ILE A 146 -4.12 -12.67 8.44
N TYR A 147 -5.45 -12.63 8.32
CA TYR A 147 -6.29 -13.68 8.85
C TYR A 147 -5.93 -15.05 8.28
N LEU A 148 -5.75 -15.17 6.97
CA LEU A 148 -5.37 -16.43 6.32
C LEU A 148 -4.00 -16.94 6.81
N MET A 149 -3.02 -16.05 6.98
CA MET A 149 -1.68 -16.42 7.43
C MET A 149 -1.65 -16.88 8.90
N VAL A 150 -2.55 -16.37 9.73
CA VAL A 150 -2.64 -16.72 11.15
C VAL A 150 -3.52 -17.95 11.34
N ALA A 151 -4.73 -17.96 10.80
CA ALA A 151 -5.72 -19.01 10.99
C ALA A 151 -5.40 -20.31 10.21
N LYS A 152 -4.80 -20.18 9.00
CA LYS A 152 -4.45 -21.31 8.10
C LYS A 152 -5.62 -22.29 7.92
N PRO A 153 -6.81 -21.81 7.55
CA PRO A 153 -7.99 -22.65 7.41
C PRO A 153 -7.84 -23.70 6.32
#